data_2ef42c59be9096e17f0bb319b231b660
#
_entry.id   2ef42c59be9096e17f0bb319b231b660
#
_cell.length_a   1.000
_cell.length_b   1.000
_cell.length_c   1.000
_cell.angle_alpha   90.00
_cell.angle_beta   90.00
_cell.angle_gamma   90.00
#
_symmetry.space_group_name_H-M   'P 1'
#
loop_
_entity.id
_entity.type
_entity.pdbx_description
1 polymer ?
#
loop_
_entity_poly.entity_id
_entity_poly.type
_entity_poly.pdbx_seq_one_letter_code
_entity_poly.pdbx_strand_id
1 'polypeptide(L)'
;MMRIPVSRLFSTVAMAIGLLAANVAAASPYSGFYVFGDSLSDSGNIYATTSGSLPPSPYFSGRFSNGPTYAEDLAGRYGFAAAPSLLGGTNYAFGGATAGGAAMAIPSLGDQVSMFRAKPGAADRSALYVVWAGGNDLRADPSPVGIGSALGGISGAIQGLYQEGARNFLVMNLPNLGLTPEAQANGTVAAATAGSMIF
;
A
#
# COMPACT_ATOMS: atom_id res chain seq x y z
N MET A 1 -42.41 -13.77 -59.83
CA MET A 1 -42.04 -14.72 -58.73
C MET A 1 -40.54 -14.57 -58.50
N MET A 2 -40.17 -13.76 -57.51
CA MET A 2 -38.77 -13.35 -57.27
C MET A 2 -38.16 -14.27 -56.22
N ARG A 3 -37.16 -15.05 -56.59
CA ARG A 3 -36.43 -15.95 -55.65
C ARG A 3 -35.36 -15.15 -54.93
N ILE A 4 -35.49 -15.01 -53.64
CA ILE A 4 -34.46 -14.40 -52.78
C ILE A 4 -33.40 -15.48 -52.51
N PRO A 5 -32.11 -15.21 -52.75
CA PRO A 5 -31.06 -16.21 -52.53
C PRO A 5 -30.78 -16.38 -51.02
N VAL A 6 -30.78 -17.62 -50.57
CA VAL A 6 -30.67 -18.06 -49.16
C VAL A 6 -29.28 -17.77 -48.56
N SER A 7 -28.30 -17.35 -49.39
CA SER A 7 -26.92 -17.07 -48.98
C SER A 7 -26.73 -15.80 -48.14
N ARG A 8 -27.71 -14.92 -48.02
CA ARG A 8 -27.62 -13.68 -47.24
C ARG A 8 -28.08 -13.80 -45.77
N LEU A 9 -28.73 -14.92 -45.41
CA LEU A 9 -29.20 -15.11 -44.05
C LEU A 9 -28.11 -15.68 -43.08
N PHE A 10 -27.06 -16.29 -43.60
CA PHE A 10 -26.01 -16.89 -42.76
C PHE A 10 -24.90 -15.91 -42.33
N SER A 11 -24.76 -14.77 -43.03
CA SER A 11 -23.73 -13.77 -42.68
C SER A 11 -24.09 -12.85 -41.53
N THR A 12 -25.39 -12.68 -41.22
CA THR A 12 -25.84 -11.79 -40.14
C THR A 12 -25.89 -12.48 -38.75
N VAL A 13 -25.98 -13.82 -38.70
CA VAL A 13 -25.99 -14.55 -37.44
C VAL A 13 -24.59 -14.77 -36.90
N ALA A 14 -23.55 -14.89 -37.74
CA ALA A 14 -22.17 -15.03 -37.32
C ALA A 14 -21.57 -13.77 -36.68
N MET A 15 -22.07 -12.60 -37.02
CA MET A 15 -21.58 -11.29 -36.51
C MET A 15 -22.19 -10.93 -35.13
N ALA A 16 -23.29 -11.54 -34.73
CA ALA A 16 -23.95 -11.27 -33.45
C ALA A 16 -23.38 -12.09 -32.28
N ILE A 17 -22.62 -13.17 -32.54
CA ILE A 17 -22.05 -14.06 -31.51
C ILE A 17 -20.65 -13.58 -31.08
N GLY A 18 -19.99 -12.73 -31.87
CA GLY A 18 -18.64 -12.22 -31.59
C GLY A 18 -18.55 -11.08 -30.57
N LEU A 19 -19.65 -10.48 -30.14
CA LEU A 19 -19.68 -9.29 -29.30
C LEU A 19 -20.06 -9.54 -27.82
N LEU A 20 -20.18 -10.79 -27.41
CA LEU A 20 -20.51 -11.17 -26.02
C LEU A 20 -19.34 -11.85 -25.29
N ALA A 21 -18.09 -11.67 -25.74
CA ALA A 21 -16.95 -11.79 -24.86
C ALA A 21 -16.86 -10.52 -23.99
N ALA A 22 -17.88 -10.29 -23.17
CA ALA A 22 -17.75 -9.39 -22.06
C ALA A 22 -16.55 -9.91 -21.24
N ASN A 23 -15.49 -9.12 -21.19
CA ASN A 23 -14.49 -9.29 -20.15
C ASN A 23 -15.24 -9.30 -18.83
N VAL A 24 -15.51 -10.47 -18.28
CA VAL A 24 -15.93 -10.61 -16.89
C VAL A 24 -14.69 -10.20 -16.11
N ALA A 25 -14.56 -8.91 -15.85
CA ALA A 25 -13.62 -8.44 -14.85
C ALA A 25 -13.97 -9.24 -13.61
N ALA A 26 -13.09 -10.14 -13.18
CA ALA A 26 -13.30 -10.88 -11.96
C ALA A 26 -13.55 -9.85 -10.86
N ALA A 27 -14.70 -9.92 -10.22
CA ALA A 27 -15.01 -9.01 -9.11
C ALA A 27 -13.88 -9.13 -8.08
N SER A 28 -13.40 -8.01 -7.58
CA SER A 28 -12.39 -7.99 -6.53
C SER A 28 -12.87 -8.88 -5.36
N PRO A 29 -12.00 -9.74 -4.80
CA PRO A 29 -12.33 -10.50 -3.59
C PRO A 29 -12.49 -9.60 -2.36
N TYR A 30 -12.11 -8.31 -2.48
CA TYR A 30 -12.16 -7.32 -1.42
C TYR A 30 -13.12 -6.20 -1.78
N SER A 31 -13.80 -5.65 -0.76
CA SER A 31 -14.71 -4.51 -0.87
C SER A 31 -14.00 -3.15 -0.75
N GLY A 32 -12.74 -3.12 -0.30
CA GLY A 32 -11.92 -1.93 -0.13
C GLY A 32 -10.44 -2.28 0.01
N PHE A 33 -9.59 -1.25 -0.05
CA PHE A 33 -8.14 -1.41 0.02
C PHE A 33 -7.57 -0.26 0.85
N TYR A 34 -6.94 -0.58 1.99
CA TYR A 34 -6.36 0.39 2.93
C TYR A 34 -4.88 0.11 3.11
N VAL A 35 -4.06 1.17 3.19
CA VAL A 35 -2.60 1.07 3.28
C VAL A 35 -2.10 1.84 4.48
N PHE A 36 -1.19 1.23 5.25
CA PHE A 36 -0.49 1.81 6.40
C PHE A 36 0.99 1.50 6.27
N GLY A 37 1.85 2.48 6.53
CA GLY A 37 3.28 2.25 6.41
C GLY A 37 4.10 3.52 6.26
N ASP A 38 5.23 3.37 5.61
CA ASP A 38 6.25 4.41 5.45
C ASP A 38 6.39 4.89 3.99
N SER A 39 7.58 5.41 3.63
CA SER A 39 7.89 5.94 2.30
C SER A 39 7.71 4.94 1.16
N LEU A 40 7.84 3.64 1.42
CA LEU A 40 7.67 2.60 0.41
C LEU A 40 6.20 2.44 -0.01
N SER A 41 5.29 2.91 0.82
CA SER A 41 3.84 2.82 0.64
C SER A 41 3.17 4.17 0.39
N ASP A 42 3.82 5.30 0.72
CA ASP A 42 3.25 6.66 0.64
C ASP A 42 2.95 7.05 -0.81
N SER A 43 1.69 7.22 -1.13
CA SER A 43 1.23 7.65 -2.46
C SER A 43 1.06 9.18 -2.58
N GLY A 44 1.61 9.96 -1.63
CA GLY A 44 1.64 11.41 -1.68
C GLY A 44 1.12 12.14 -0.44
N ASN A 45 1.04 11.50 0.73
CA ASN A 45 0.69 12.19 1.98
C ASN A 45 1.78 13.20 2.39
N ILE A 46 3.07 12.82 2.33
CA ILE A 46 4.17 13.75 2.59
C ILE A 46 4.18 14.87 1.54
N TYR A 47 3.93 14.56 0.28
CA TYR A 47 3.84 15.56 -0.77
C TYR A 47 2.74 16.60 -0.48
N ALA A 48 1.58 16.15 -0.01
CA ALA A 48 0.48 17.03 0.38
C ALA A 48 0.83 17.91 1.59
N THR A 49 1.46 17.35 2.64
CA THR A 49 1.84 18.12 3.85
C THR A 49 2.95 19.13 3.59
N THR A 50 3.80 18.88 2.60
CA THR A 50 4.94 19.74 2.28
C THR A 50 4.67 20.68 1.10
N SER A 51 3.39 20.84 0.73
CA SER A 51 2.98 21.70 -0.41
C SER A 51 3.72 21.36 -1.70
N GLY A 52 3.95 20.08 -1.95
CA GLY A 52 4.58 19.59 -3.17
C GLY A 52 6.10 19.62 -3.17
N SER A 53 6.77 19.88 -2.04
CA SER A 53 8.23 19.98 -1.99
C SER A 53 8.95 18.66 -1.71
N LEU A 54 8.30 17.68 -1.08
CA LEU A 54 8.90 16.39 -0.75
C LEU A 54 8.04 15.20 -1.23
N PRO A 55 8.68 14.17 -1.76
CA PRO A 55 10.07 14.10 -2.18
C PRO A 55 10.34 14.97 -3.42
N PRO A 56 11.56 15.52 -3.55
CA PRO A 56 11.94 16.34 -4.71
C PRO A 56 12.26 15.46 -5.93
N SER A 57 12.44 16.07 -7.11
CA SER A 57 13.01 15.39 -8.27
C SER A 57 14.36 14.72 -7.89
N PRO A 58 14.68 13.52 -8.37
CA PRO A 58 14.04 12.77 -9.48
C PRO A 58 12.91 11.82 -9.06
N TYR A 59 12.41 11.90 -7.86
CA TYR A 59 11.29 11.06 -7.43
C TYR A 59 10.01 11.34 -8.23
N PHE A 60 9.20 10.29 -8.43
CA PHE A 60 7.97 10.39 -9.20
C PHE A 60 6.86 11.04 -8.38
N SER A 61 6.42 12.23 -8.81
CA SER A 61 5.16 12.91 -8.40
C SER A 61 4.71 12.65 -6.95
N GLY A 62 5.57 12.95 -5.98
CA GLY A 62 5.24 12.82 -4.55
C GLY A 62 5.36 11.41 -3.96
N ARG A 63 5.92 10.44 -4.69
CA ARG A 63 6.26 9.09 -4.21
C ARG A 63 7.76 9.02 -3.97
N PHE A 64 8.18 8.26 -2.97
CA PHE A 64 9.60 7.94 -2.74
C PHE A 64 10.03 6.76 -3.64
N SER A 65 9.71 6.87 -4.93
CA SER A 65 9.90 5.86 -5.95
C SER A 65 10.15 6.52 -7.30
N ASN A 66 10.56 5.76 -8.32
CA ASN A 66 10.67 6.21 -9.70
C ASN A 66 9.36 6.06 -10.51
N GLY A 67 8.29 5.61 -9.87
CA GLY A 67 6.96 5.41 -10.44
C GLY A 67 5.89 5.34 -9.35
N PRO A 68 4.68 4.85 -9.66
CA PRO A 68 3.70 4.50 -8.64
C PRO A 68 4.31 3.56 -7.60
N THR A 69 3.79 3.58 -6.37
CA THR A 69 4.21 2.64 -5.34
C THR A 69 3.61 1.25 -5.61
N TYR A 70 4.22 0.20 -5.03
CA TYR A 70 3.63 -1.14 -5.09
C TYR A 70 2.18 -1.16 -4.58
N ALA A 71 1.86 -0.29 -3.61
CA ALA A 71 0.51 -0.20 -3.03
C ALA A 71 -0.51 0.31 -4.04
N GLU A 72 -0.13 1.27 -4.89
CA GLU A 72 -0.96 1.75 -5.99
C GLU A 72 -1.16 0.68 -7.05
N ASP A 73 -0.07 -0.01 -7.44
CA ASP A 73 -0.13 -1.10 -8.42
C ASP A 73 -0.97 -2.28 -7.91
N LEU A 74 -0.80 -2.66 -6.64
CA LEU A 74 -1.56 -3.73 -6.02
C LEU A 74 -3.05 -3.36 -5.89
N ALA A 75 -3.35 -2.14 -5.45
CA ALA A 75 -4.72 -1.62 -5.39
C ALA A 75 -5.37 -1.66 -6.78
N GLY A 76 -4.66 -1.21 -7.82
CA GLY A 76 -5.14 -1.22 -9.20
C GLY A 76 -5.51 -2.62 -9.71
N ARG A 77 -4.78 -3.66 -9.31
CA ARG A 77 -5.10 -5.06 -9.66
C ARG A 77 -6.42 -5.53 -9.06
N TYR A 78 -6.86 -4.94 -7.96
CA TYR A 78 -8.15 -5.21 -7.31
C TYR A 78 -9.22 -4.19 -7.67
N GLY A 79 -8.95 -3.25 -8.59
CA GLY A 79 -9.91 -2.24 -9.01
C GLY A 79 -10.03 -1.05 -8.06
N PHE A 80 -9.06 -0.83 -7.17
CA PHE A 80 -9.00 0.29 -6.24
C PHE A 80 -7.90 1.29 -6.61
N ALA A 81 -7.99 2.50 -6.04
CA ALA A 81 -6.92 3.48 -6.04
C ALA A 81 -6.43 3.66 -4.60
N ALA A 82 -5.13 3.50 -4.34
CA ALA A 82 -4.54 3.78 -3.04
C ALA A 82 -4.15 5.27 -2.95
N ALA A 83 -5.12 6.17 -3.14
CA ALA A 83 -4.90 7.61 -3.08
C ALA A 83 -4.56 8.06 -1.64
N PRO A 84 -3.82 9.17 -1.45
CA PRO A 84 -3.43 9.67 -0.13
C PRO A 84 -4.63 9.97 0.76
N SER A 85 -4.57 9.59 2.03
CA SER A 85 -5.64 9.80 3.00
C SER A 85 -5.92 11.28 3.28
N LEU A 86 -4.91 12.13 3.20
CA LEU A 86 -5.05 13.58 3.32
C LEU A 86 -5.83 14.21 2.17
N LEU A 87 -5.92 13.53 1.03
CA LEU A 87 -6.72 13.93 -0.13
C LEU A 87 -8.04 13.13 -0.23
N GLY A 88 -8.49 12.53 0.87
CA GLY A 88 -9.72 11.75 0.92
C GLY A 88 -9.60 10.29 0.51
N GLY A 89 -8.39 9.80 0.22
CA GLY A 89 -8.14 8.42 -0.15
C GLY A 89 -7.99 7.46 1.03
N THR A 90 -7.51 6.26 0.74
CA THR A 90 -7.39 5.12 1.66
C THR A 90 -5.95 4.73 1.99
N ASN A 91 -4.96 5.45 1.47
CA ASN A 91 -3.56 5.26 1.82
C ASN A 91 -3.17 6.19 2.96
N TYR A 92 -2.92 5.62 4.14
CA TYR A 92 -2.52 6.32 5.37
C TYR A 92 -1.01 6.31 5.61
N ALA A 93 -0.21 5.74 4.69
CA ALA A 93 1.24 5.71 4.82
C ALA A 93 1.86 7.10 4.68
N PHE A 94 2.92 7.36 5.47
CA PHE A 94 3.69 8.60 5.41
C PHE A 94 5.18 8.31 5.27
N GLY A 95 5.84 8.97 4.33
CA GLY A 95 7.30 8.89 4.19
C GLY A 95 8.03 9.22 5.49
N GLY A 96 8.94 8.35 5.92
CA GLY A 96 9.68 8.49 7.18
C GLY A 96 8.98 7.96 8.43
N ALA A 97 7.75 7.43 8.31
CA ALA A 97 7.02 6.89 9.45
C ALA A 97 7.77 5.73 10.12
N THR A 98 7.73 5.70 11.45
CA THR A 98 8.19 4.58 12.27
C THR A 98 7.01 3.71 12.70
N ALA A 99 7.28 2.45 13.02
CA ALA A 99 6.28 1.53 13.57
C ALA A 99 6.16 1.69 15.09
N GLY A 100 7.29 1.67 15.80
CA GLY A 100 7.35 1.68 17.27
C GLY A 100 7.81 2.98 17.90
N GLY A 101 8.15 3.99 17.10
CA GLY A 101 8.65 5.27 17.58
C GLY A 101 7.55 6.16 18.16
N ALA A 102 7.96 7.11 19.01
CA ALA A 102 7.08 8.18 19.48
C ALA A 102 6.68 9.10 18.31
N ALA A 103 5.48 9.67 18.40
CA ALA A 103 4.99 10.66 17.46
C ALA A 103 6.01 11.82 17.31
N MET A 104 6.51 11.97 16.11
CA MET A 104 7.32 13.11 15.69
C MET A 104 6.48 13.96 14.73
N ALA A 105 7.12 14.85 13.98
CA ALA A 105 6.40 15.62 12.95
C ALA A 105 5.73 14.75 11.87
N ILE A 106 6.16 13.48 11.73
CA ILE A 106 5.62 12.52 10.77
C ILE A 106 4.74 11.52 11.54
N PRO A 107 3.49 11.28 11.12
CA PRO A 107 2.62 10.29 11.75
C PRO A 107 3.22 8.90 11.77
N SER A 108 3.39 8.32 12.97
CA SER A 108 3.79 6.94 13.17
C SER A 108 2.71 5.96 12.68
N LEU A 109 3.02 4.67 12.63
CA LEU A 109 2.03 3.64 12.27
C LEU A 109 0.81 3.68 13.20
N GLY A 110 1.01 3.92 14.50
CA GLY A 110 -0.08 4.09 15.48
C GLY A 110 -0.93 5.33 15.22
N ASP A 111 -0.30 6.45 14.82
CA ASP A 111 -1.02 7.68 14.45
C ASP A 111 -1.85 7.47 13.18
N GLN A 112 -1.33 6.74 12.19
CA GLN A 112 -2.04 6.40 10.96
C GLN A 112 -3.32 5.59 11.27
N VAL A 113 -3.25 4.62 12.17
CA VAL A 113 -4.42 3.86 12.65
C VAL A 113 -5.40 4.79 13.37
N SER A 114 -4.90 5.74 14.16
CA SER A 114 -5.73 6.74 14.83
C SER A 114 -6.44 7.67 13.84
N MET A 115 -5.75 8.10 12.78
CA MET A 115 -6.34 8.86 11.66
C MET A 115 -7.43 8.07 10.93
N PHE A 116 -7.21 6.77 10.72
CA PHE A 116 -8.22 5.88 10.14
C PHE A 116 -9.46 5.81 11.04
N ARG A 117 -9.28 5.60 12.35
CA ARG A 117 -10.37 5.54 13.34
C ARG A 117 -11.18 6.83 13.46
N ALA A 118 -10.55 7.97 13.22
CA ALA A 118 -11.23 9.26 13.25
C ALA A 118 -12.24 9.46 12.11
N LYS A 119 -12.20 8.61 11.07
CA LYS A 119 -13.21 8.64 10.00
C LYS A 119 -14.48 7.92 10.44
N PRO A 120 -15.67 8.40 10.03
CA PRO A 120 -16.92 7.73 10.36
C PRO A 120 -16.98 6.31 9.80
N GLY A 121 -17.46 5.38 10.61
CA GLY A 121 -17.69 3.99 10.23
C GLY A 121 -16.69 3.04 10.85
N ALA A 122 -17.11 1.80 11.08
CA ALA A 122 -16.23 0.72 11.47
C ALA A 122 -15.39 0.27 10.27
N ALA A 123 -14.27 -0.40 10.54
CA ALA A 123 -13.47 -1.01 9.48
C ALA A 123 -14.30 -2.04 8.70
N ASP A 124 -14.22 -1.97 7.38
CA ASP A 124 -14.88 -2.94 6.52
C ASP A 124 -14.17 -4.30 6.62
N ARG A 125 -14.88 -5.30 7.17
CA ARG A 125 -14.34 -6.64 7.39
C ARG A 125 -13.99 -7.39 6.10
N SER A 126 -14.50 -6.95 4.96
CA SER A 126 -14.26 -7.54 3.65
C SER A 126 -13.16 -6.79 2.88
N ALA A 127 -12.68 -5.65 3.38
CA ALA A 127 -11.56 -4.93 2.77
C ALA A 127 -10.21 -5.59 3.09
N LEU A 128 -9.19 -5.31 2.27
CA LEU A 128 -7.79 -5.67 2.51
C LEU A 128 -7.06 -4.51 3.20
N TYR A 129 -6.36 -4.81 4.29
CA TYR A 129 -5.54 -3.89 5.07
C TYR A 129 -4.07 -4.25 4.90
N VAL A 130 -3.32 -3.39 4.26
CA VAL A 130 -1.89 -3.59 3.97
C VAL A 130 -1.07 -2.83 4.99
N VAL A 131 -0.11 -3.50 5.64
CA VAL A 131 0.78 -2.92 6.63
C VAL A 131 2.23 -3.23 6.25
N TRP A 132 3.04 -2.19 6.04
CA TRP A 132 4.47 -2.32 5.77
C TRP A 132 5.24 -1.17 6.41
N ALA A 133 5.94 -1.46 7.48
CA ALA A 133 6.72 -0.50 8.27
C ALA A 133 7.84 -1.23 9.02
N GLY A 134 8.70 -0.47 9.69
CA GLY A 134 9.82 -0.98 10.50
C GLY A 134 11.19 -0.67 9.91
N GLY A 135 11.28 -0.32 8.63
CA GLY A 135 12.55 0.04 7.99
C GLY A 135 13.19 1.29 8.60
N ASN A 136 12.40 2.29 8.92
CA ASN A 136 12.89 3.51 9.57
C ASN A 136 13.32 3.27 11.02
N ASP A 137 12.61 2.37 11.72
CA ASP A 137 12.96 1.96 13.09
C ASP A 137 14.31 1.26 13.09
N LEU A 138 14.53 0.28 12.21
CA LEU A 138 15.78 -0.47 12.10
C LEU A 138 16.96 0.43 11.71
N ARG A 139 16.72 1.45 10.88
CA ARG A 139 17.74 2.45 10.52
C ARG A 139 18.10 3.34 11.71
N ALA A 140 17.13 3.70 12.54
CA ALA A 140 17.30 4.58 13.70
C ALA A 140 17.91 3.83 14.89
N ASP A 141 17.44 2.62 15.19
CA ASP A 141 17.88 1.79 16.30
C ASP A 141 17.85 0.30 15.93
N PRO A 142 18.98 -0.25 15.44
CA PRO A 142 19.10 -1.67 15.11
C PRO A 142 19.28 -2.58 16.33
N SER A 143 19.19 -2.05 17.56
CA SER A 143 19.29 -2.85 18.77
C SER A 143 18.08 -3.78 18.94
N PRO A 144 18.20 -4.85 19.74
CA PRO A 144 17.05 -5.71 20.07
C PRO A 144 15.87 -4.93 20.69
N VAL A 145 16.14 -3.82 21.39
CA VAL A 145 15.11 -2.95 21.98
C VAL A 145 14.38 -2.18 20.90
N GLY A 146 15.10 -1.54 19.95
CA GLY A 146 14.51 -0.82 18.83
C GLY A 146 13.68 -1.74 17.93
N ILE A 147 14.22 -2.92 17.58
CA ILE A 147 13.51 -3.93 16.80
C ILE A 147 12.25 -4.40 17.54
N GLY A 148 12.36 -4.70 18.85
CA GLY A 148 11.23 -5.11 19.67
C GLY A 148 10.13 -4.03 19.74
N SER A 149 10.51 -2.75 19.82
CA SER A 149 9.59 -1.63 19.78
C SER A 149 8.85 -1.54 18.43
N ALA A 150 9.57 -1.69 17.31
CA ALA A 150 8.98 -1.69 15.97
C ALA A 150 7.98 -2.83 15.77
N LEU A 151 8.34 -4.06 16.15
CA LEU A 151 7.45 -5.23 16.09
C LEU A 151 6.22 -5.05 16.98
N GLY A 152 6.41 -4.46 18.18
CA GLY A 152 5.31 -4.08 19.06
C GLY A 152 4.36 -3.09 18.43
N GLY A 153 4.89 -2.07 17.73
CA GLY A 153 4.12 -1.07 17.01
C GLY A 153 3.31 -1.67 15.86
N ILE A 154 3.93 -2.56 15.06
CA ILE A 154 3.24 -3.29 13.97
C ILE A 154 2.10 -4.15 14.55
N SER A 155 2.38 -4.92 15.60
CA SER A 155 1.39 -5.76 16.27
C SER A 155 0.24 -4.92 16.83
N GLY A 156 0.55 -3.77 17.46
CA GLY A 156 -0.43 -2.84 17.99
C GLY A 156 -1.34 -2.24 16.91
N ALA A 157 -0.75 -1.89 15.76
CA ALA A 157 -1.50 -1.38 14.61
C ALA A 157 -2.48 -2.42 14.06
N ILE A 158 -2.01 -3.66 13.86
CA ILE A 158 -2.85 -4.78 13.39
C ILE A 158 -3.97 -5.05 14.39
N GLN A 159 -3.64 -5.13 15.69
CA GLN A 159 -4.63 -5.34 16.75
C GLN A 159 -5.65 -4.22 16.78
N GLY A 160 -5.20 -2.96 16.63
CA GLY A 160 -6.06 -1.81 16.57
C GLY A 160 -7.06 -1.86 15.42
N LEU A 161 -6.59 -2.15 14.22
CA LEU A 161 -7.45 -2.31 13.04
C LEU A 161 -8.42 -3.50 13.20
N TYR A 162 -7.94 -4.61 13.77
CA TYR A 162 -8.77 -5.78 14.04
C TYR A 162 -9.92 -5.47 15.02
N GLN A 163 -9.66 -4.70 16.06
CA GLN A 163 -10.68 -4.25 17.02
C GLN A 163 -11.75 -3.38 16.35
N GLU A 164 -11.37 -2.57 15.35
CA GLU A 164 -12.32 -1.80 14.55
C GLU A 164 -13.18 -2.65 13.58
N GLY A 165 -12.79 -3.89 13.33
CA GLY A 165 -13.54 -4.79 12.45
C GLY A 165 -12.77 -5.34 11.26
N ALA A 166 -11.53 -4.90 10.98
CA ALA A 166 -10.70 -5.43 9.91
C ALA A 166 -10.44 -6.93 10.08
N ARG A 167 -10.41 -7.69 8.96
CA ARG A 167 -10.22 -9.15 9.00
C ARG A 167 -9.21 -9.68 7.99
N ASN A 168 -8.96 -8.98 6.90
CA ASN A 168 -7.99 -9.41 5.89
C ASN A 168 -6.77 -8.52 5.95
N PHE A 169 -5.63 -9.07 6.27
CA PHE A 169 -4.38 -8.35 6.42
C PHE A 169 -3.33 -8.89 5.46
N LEU A 170 -2.60 -7.97 4.82
CA LEU A 170 -1.32 -8.23 4.17
C LEU A 170 -0.24 -7.50 4.97
N VAL A 171 0.57 -8.26 5.69
CA VAL A 171 1.71 -7.72 6.45
C VAL A 171 2.98 -8.15 5.75
N MET A 172 3.83 -7.20 5.40
CA MET A 172 5.04 -7.48 4.65
C MET A 172 6.26 -7.42 5.54
N ASN A 173 7.16 -8.40 5.37
CA ASN A 173 8.47 -8.40 5.99
C ASN A 173 9.37 -7.31 5.36
N LEU A 174 10.40 -6.89 6.09
CA LEU A 174 11.40 -6.00 5.54
C LEU A 174 12.24 -6.71 4.47
N PRO A 175 12.62 -6.02 3.39
CA PRO A 175 13.68 -6.49 2.52
C PRO A 175 15.00 -6.48 3.28
N ASN A 176 16.01 -7.16 2.78
CA ASN A 176 17.35 -7.09 3.37
C ASN A 176 17.93 -5.68 3.22
N LEU A 177 17.81 -4.86 4.26
CA LEU A 177 18.30 -3.47 4.27
C LEU A 177 19.83 -3.39 4.21
N GLY A 178 20.56 -4.46 4.53
CA GLY A 178 22.00 -4.53 4.33
C GLY A 178 22.44 -4.44 2.88
N LEU A 179 21.54 -4.70 1.93
CA LEU A 179 21.80 -4.55 0.48
C LEU A 179 21.59 -3.12 -0.02
N THR A 180 21.12 -2.21 0.82
CA THR A 180 20.89 -0.82 0.41
C THR A 180 22.20 -0.07 0.20
N PRO A 181 22.24 0.90 -0.72
CA PRO A 181 23.41 1.78 -0.87
C PRO A 181 23.77 2.51 0.43
N GLU A 182 22.78 2.87 1.24
CA GLU A 182 22.97 3.51 2.55
C GLU A 182 23.74 2.62 3.52
N ALA A 183 23.31 1.35 3.68
CA ALA A 183 24.00 0.41 4.56
C ALA A 183 25.45 0.14 4.12
N GLN A 184 25.67 0.09 2.79
CA GLN A 184 27.02 -0.05 2.22
C GLN A 184 27.89 1.17 2.55
N ALA A 185 27.35 2.39 2.32
CA ALA A 185 28.09 3.63 2.57
C ALA A 185 28.41 3.84 4.06
N ASN A 186 27.53 3.44 4.95
CA ASN A 186 27.65 3.61 6.40
C ASN A 186 28.37 2.46 7.11
N GLY A 187 28.74 1.37 6.39
CA GLY A 187 29.38 0.19 6.99
C GLY A 187 28.45 -0.61 7.91
N THR A 188 27.13 -0.46 7.76
CA THR A 188 26.12 -1.11 8.64
C THR A 188 25.50 -2.38 8.04
N VAL A 189 26.09 -2.93 6.98
CA VAL A 189 25.58 -4.08 6.22
C VAL A 189 25.18 -5.27 7.11
N ALA A 190 26.09 -5.68 8.02
CA ALA A 190 25.85 -6.86 8.86
C ALA A 190 24.67 -6.63 9.83
N ALA A 191 24.62 -5.47 10.49
CA ALA A 191 23.57 -5.13 11.45
C ALA A 191 22.21 -4.98 10.74
N ALA A 192 22.19 -4.26 9.60
CA ALA A 192 20.97 -4.09 8.82
C ALA A 192 20.44 -5.41 8.24
N THR A 193 21.34 -6.31 7.78
CA THR A 193 20.94 -7.66 7.33
C THR A 193 20.36 -8.46 8.47
N ALA A 194 21.05 -8.54 9.61
CA ALA A 194 20.58 -9.31 10.77
C ALA A 194 19.24 -8.78 11.30
N GLY A 195 19.11 -7.45 11.41
CA GLY A 195 17.85 -6.83 11.84
C GLY A 195 16.70 -7.10 10.88
N SER A 196 16.91 -7.01 9.56
CA SER A 196 15.87 -7.28 8.56
C SER A 196 15.33 -8.72 8.59
N MET A 197 16.13 -9.68 9.08
CA MET A 197 15.73 -11.09 9.19
C MET A 197 14.78 -11.37 10.37
N ILE A 198 14.63 -10.40 11.28
CA ILE A 198 13.76 -10.54 12.46
C ILE A 198 12.33 -10.10 12.16
N PHE A 199 12.15 -9.25 11.14
CA PHE A 199 10.84 -8.80 10.64
C PHE A 199 10.22 -9.82 9.70
#